data_58a7b7d98c44f11b2cd2949368b6fe37
#
_entry.id   58a7b7d98c44f11b2cd2949368b6fe37
#
_cell.length_a   1.000
_cell.length_b   1.000
_cell.length_c   1.000
_cell.angle_alpha   90.00
_cell.angle_beta   90.00
_cell.angle_gamma   90.00
#
_symmetry.space_group_name_H-M   'P 1'
#
loop_
_entity.id
_entity.type
_entity.pdbx_description
1 polymer ?
#
loop_
_entity_poly.entity_id
_entity_poly.type
_entity_poly.pdbx_seq_one_letter_code
_entity_poly.pdbx_strand_id
1 'polypeptide(L)'
;MKKFKIRASASGKLMTKPRSKSEFLSKTTKSYLEEWVKEQIYGVRKNINSKYLTKGNQVEDDAIVYASAEKGWLFAEKNEEFFEDEYFCGTPDVILEDKIIDIKSSWDCFSFPLFYNGIPNKDYYYQLQTYMHLTQKDKAQLVYVLMNTPEELTFEESHDYSEINSKYRIKTFDIDYDEEVIYELQHKVIESREYIDGISKAL
;
A
#
# COMPACT_ATOMS: atom_id res chain seq x y z
N MET A 1 18.64 -15.90 9.04
CA MET A 1 17.75 -14.78 8.64
C MET A 1 16.36 -14.97 9.26
N LYS A 2 15.59 -13.90 9.44
CA LYS A 2 14.18 -13.99 9.88
C LYS A 2 13.36 -14.73 8.81
N LYS A 3 12.25 -15.37 9.21
CA LYS A 3 11.30 -15.94 8.26
C LYS A 3 10.69 -14.82 7.40
N PHE A 4 10.72 -14.96 6.08
CA PHE A 4 10.15 -13.95 5.18
C PHE A 4 8.64 -13.86 5.37
N LYS A 5 8.15 -12.65 5.56
CA LYS A 5 6.75 -12.23 5.48
C LYS A 5 6.65 -11.06 4.51
N ILE A 6 5.62 -11.02 3.69
CA ILE A 6 5.42 -9.89 2.79
C ILE A 6 4.71 -8.76 3.54
N ARG A 7 5.20 -7.53 3.33
CA ARG A 7 4.50 -6.33 3.81
C ARG A 7 3.30 -6.05 2.91
N ALA A 8 2.17 -5.70 3.48
CA ALA A 8 0.96 -5.37 2.73
C ALA A 8 1.22 -4.39 1.58
N SER A 9 1.98 -3.32 1.84
CA SER A 9 2.35 -2.32 0.82
C SER A 9 3.26 -2.84 -0.31
N ALA A 10 3.78 -4.07 -0.19
CA ALA A 10 4.62 -4.71 -1.20
C ALA A 10 3.97 -5.97 -1.80
N SER A 11 2.75 -6.33 -1.39
CA SER A 11 2.05 -7.54 -1.85
C SER A 11 1.91 -7.59 -3.38
N GLY A 12 1.67 -6.45 -4.02
CA GLY A 12 1.62 -6.37 -5.48
C GLY A 12 2.90 -6.80 -6.19
N LYS A 13 4.07 -6.67 -5.54
CA LYS A 13 5.34 -7.12 -6.13
C LYS A 13 5.41 -8.64 -6.29
N LEU A 14 4.75 -9.40 -5.41
CA LEU A 14 4.65 -10.86 -5.52
C LEU A 14 3.65 -11.29 -6.61
N MET A 15 2.63 -10.47 -6.87
CA MET A 15 1.56 -10.75 -7.84
C MET A 15 1.92 -10.39 -9.28
N THR A 16 3.14 -9.93 -9.53
CA THR A 16 3.64 -9.70 -10.89
C THR A 16 3.91 -11.02 -11.62
N LYS A 17 3.45 -11.11 -12.86
CA LYS A 17 3.57 -12.34 -13.65
C LYS A 17 4.97 -12.49 -14.27
N PRO A 18 5.58 -13.70 -14.23
CA PRO A 18 6.82 -13.96 -14.95
C PRO A 18 6.60 -13.89 -16.47
N ARG A 19 7.64 -13.53 -17.22
CA ARG A 19 7.58 -13.48 -18.69
C ARG A 19 7.60 -14.90 -19.31
N SER A 20 8.27 -15.83 -18.67
CA SER A 20 8.33 -17.24 -19.11
C SER A 20 7.39 -18.09 -18.28
N LYS A 21 6.66 -19.00 -18.94
CA LYS A 21 5.79 -19.98 -18.28
C LYS A 21 6.55 -21.02 -17.43
N SER A 22 7.88 -21.15 -17.65
CA SER A 22 8.73 -22.04 -16.87
C SER A 22 9.25 -21.41 -15.56
N GLU A 23 8.99 -20.13 -15.33
CA GLU A 23 9.38 -19.43 -14.11
C GLU A 23 8.19 -19.23 -13.20
N PHE A 24 8.35 -19.50 -11.89
CA PHE A 24 7.31 -19.28 -10.88
C PHE A 24 7.27 -17.83 -10.40
N LEU A 25 8.46 -17.19 -10.26
CA LEU A 25 8.60 -15.82 -9.77
C LEU A 25 9.02 -14.89 -10.91
N SER A 26 8.39 -13.72 -10.95
CA SER A 26 8.76 -12.68 -11.91
C SER A 26 10.13 -12.07 -11.57
N LYS A 27 10.72 -11.36 -12.54
CA LYS A 27 11.94 -10.58 -12.30
C LYS A 27 11.74 -9.52 -11.21
N THR A 28 10.58 -8.86 -11.17
CA THR A 28 10.22 -7.88 -10.13
C THR A 28 10.22 -8.53 -8.75
N THR A 29 9.58 -9.68 -8.63
CA THR A 29 9.56 -10.45 -7.38
C THR A 29 10.96 -10.83 -6.95
N LYS A 30 11.76 -11.44 -7.84
CA LYS A 30 13.15 -11.85 -7.54
C LYS A 30 14.00 -10.67 -7.06
N SER A 31 13.96 -9.54 -7.77
CA SER A 31 14.69 -8.33 -7.36
C SER A 31 14.27 -7.83 -5.98
N TYR A 32 12.97 -7.85 -5.68
CA TYR A 32 12.48 -7.47 -4.34
C TYR A 32 12.98 -8.41 -3.24
N LEU A 33 13.01 -9.73 -3.50
CA LEU A 33 13.49 -10.72 -2.54
C LEU A 33 15.00 -10.61 -2.33
N GLU A 34 15.78 -10.36 -3.38
CA GLU A 34 17.21 -10.09 -3.29
C GLU A 34 17.52 -8.82 -2.47
N GLU A 35 16.73 -7.75 -2.65
CA GLU A 35 16.82 -6.56 -1.80
C GLU A 35 16.52 -6.91 -0.34
N TRP A 36 15.45 -7.66 -0.08
CA TRP A 36 15.10 -8.10 1.27
C TRP A 36 16.24 -8.93 1.91
N VAL A 37 16.86 -9.88 1.18
CA VAL A 37 18.01 -10.65 1.68
C VAL A 37 19.17 -9.73 2.05
N LYS A 38 19.49 -8.75 1.20
CA LYS A 38 20.52 -7.73 1.51
C LYS A 38 20.19 -6.97 2.80
N GLU A 39 18.93 -6.56 2.98
CA GLU A 39 18.50 -5.89 4.22
C GLU A 39 18.70 -6.77 5.46
N GLN A 40 18.48 -8.09 5.34
CA GLN A 40 18.72 -9.02 6.47
C GLN A 40 20.22 -9.23 6.75
N ILE A 41 21.04 -9.32 5.71
CA ILE A 41 22.48 -9.54 5.86
C ILE A 41 23.18 -8.30 6.43
N TYR A 42 22.86 -7.13 5.88
CA TYR A 42 23.55 -5.89 6.24
C TYR A 42 22.91 -5.13 7.40
N GLY A 43 21.72 -5.54 7.86
CA GLY A 43 20.97 -4.87 8.94
C GLY A 43 20.47 -3.46 8.58
N VAL A 44 20.38 -3.15 7.29
CA VAL A 44 20.02 -1.81 6.78
C VAL A 44 18.79 -1.92 5.89
N ARG A 45 17.80 -1.06 6.08
CA ARG A 45 16.67 -0.95 5.16
C ARG A 45 17.01 -0.02 4.01
N LYS A 46 16.60 -0.41 2.79
CA LYS A 46 16.69 0.47 1.62
C LYS A 46 15.78 1.66 1.82
N ASN A 47 16.36 2.85 1.89
CA ASN A 47 15.60 4.09 1.95
C ASN A 47 15.14 4.47 0.53
N ILE A 48 13.83 4.54 0.33
CA ILE A 48 13.23 5.04 -0.92
C ILE A 48 12.86 6.49 -0.66
N ASN A 49 13.70 7.41 -1.10
CA ASN A 49 13.42 8.83 -1.00
C ASN A 49 12.73 9.30 -2.29
N SER A 50 11.48 9.75 -2.18
CA SER A 50 10.67 10.27 -3.27
C SER A 50 9.82 11.43 -2.76
N LYS A 51 9.79 12.55 -3.48
CA LYS A 51 8.95 13.70 -3.13
C LYS A 51 7.46 13.32 -2.98
N TYR A 52 7.00 12.34 -3.74
CA TYR A 52 5.62 11.81 -3.64
C TYR A 52 5.37 11.09 -2.31
N LEU A 53 6.32 10.28 -1.88
CA LEU A 53 6.25 9.57 -0.60
C LEU A 53 6.37 10.56 0.56
N THR A 54 7.26 11.55 0.44
CA THR A 54 7.43 12.60 1.46
C THR A 54 6.15 13.40 1.62
N LYS A 55 5.52 13.85 0.53
CA LYS A 55 4.21 14.51 0.61
C LYS A 55 3.19 13.60 1.28
N GLY A 56 3.06 12.34 0.84
CA GLY A 56 2.11 11.40 1.41
C GLY A 56 2.23 11.34 2.93
N ASN A 57 3.44 11.15 3.45
CA ASN A 57 3.69 11.07 4.89
C ASN A 57 3.38 12.39 5.63
N GLN A 58 3.70 13.54 5.03
CA GLN A 58 3.49 14.84 5.67
C GLN A 58 2.01 15.23 5.78
N VAL A 59 1.19 14.86 4.80
CA VAL A 59 -0.23 15.26 4.77
C VAL A 59 -1.20 14.13 5.16
N GLU A 60 -0.68 12.97 5.56
CA GLU A 60 -1.52 11.78 5.85
C GLU A 60 -2.52 12.03 6.97
N ASP A 61 -2.07 12.60 8.09
CA ASP A 61 -2.93 12.87 9.24
C ASP A 61 -4.04 13.88 8.89
N ASP A 62 -3.68 14.96 8.19
CA ASP A 62 -4.64 15.95 7.71
C ASP A 62 -5.61 15.36 6.68
N ALA A 63 -5.14 14.46 5.82
CA ALA A 63 -5.96 13.78 4.84
C ALA A 63 -6.96 12.81 5.50
N ILE A 64 -6.56 12.11 6.57
CA ILE A 64 -7.45 11.27 7.37
C ILE A 64 -8.54 12.13 8.02
N VAL A 65 -8.17 13.23 8.68
CA VAL A 65 -9.12 14.16 9.32
C VAL A 65 -10.11 14.73 8.30
N TYR A 66 -9.60 15.22 7.16
CA TYR A 66 -10.43 15.79 6.10
C TYR A 66 -11.40 14.76 5.51
N ALA A 67 -10.90 13.57 5.14
CA ALA A 67 -11.74 12.52 4.60
C ALA A 67 -12.79 12.03 5.62
N SER A 68 -12.42 11.92 6.90
CA SER A 68 -13.31 11.48 7.96
C SER A 68 -14.48 12.46 8.16
N ALA A 69 -14.20 13.77 8.16
CA ALA A 69 -15.20 14.81 8.27
C ALA A 69 -16.19 14.76 7.08
N GLU A 70 -15.69 14.67 5.85
CA GLU A 70 -16.50 14.66 4.63
C GLU A 70 -17.30 13.36 4.44
N LYS A 71 -16.79 12.23 4.93
CA LYS A 71 -17.46 10.92 4.83
C LYS A 71 -18.30 10.56 6.05
N GLY A 72 -18.25 11.38 7.11
CA GLY A 72 -18.98 11.13 8.35
C GLY A 72 -18.48 9.90 9.10
N TRP A 73 -17.18 9.57 9.01
CA TRP A 73 -16.62 8.47 9.79
C TRP A 73 -16.43 8.91 11.24
N LEU A 74 -17.28 8.40 12.10
CA LEU A 74 -17.20 8.70 13.52
C LEU A 74 -16.00 7.98 14.14
N PHE A 75 -15.20 8.71 14.93
CA PHE A 75 -14.04 8.18 15.67
C PHE A 75 -12.97 7.55 14.78
N ALA A 76 -12.86 8.00 13.52
CA ALA A 76 -11.77 7.55 12.65
C ALA A 76 -10.47 8.21 13.13
N GLU A 77 -9.57 7.38 13.66
CA GLU A 77 -8.23 7.76 14.09
C GLU A 77 -7.20 7.01 13.26
N LYS A 78 -6.02 7.61 13.08
CA LYS A 78 -4.89 6.92 12.47
C LYS A 78 -4.54 5.70 13.30
N ASN A 79 -4.47 4.56 12.65
CA ASN A 79 -4.05 3.34 13.30
C ASN A 79 -2.52 3.25 13.36
N GLU A 80 -1.99 2.90 14.52
CA GLU A 80 -0.56 2.67 14.74
C GLU A 80 -0.26 1.18 15.04
N GLU A 81 -1.29 0.36 15.15
CA GLU A 81 -1.14 -1.06 15.46
C GLU A 81 -0.56 -1.81 14.27
N PHE A 82 0.51 -2.55 14.54
CA PHE A 82 1.15 -3.43 13.57
C PHE A 82 0.55 -4.83 13.65
N PHE A 83 0.02 -5.31 12.54
CA PHE A 83 -0.55 -6.64 12.40
C PHE A 83 0.42 -7.57 11.68
N GLU A 84 0.49 -8.80 12.13
CA GLU A 84 1.24 -9.85 11.42
C GLU A 84 0.66 -11.24 11.68
N ASP A 85 0.81 -12.10 10.67
CA ASP A 85 0.55 -13.52 10.78
C ASP A 85 1.76 -14.34 10.29
N GLU A 86 1.52 -15.56 9.82
CA GLU A 86 2.59 -16.39 9.24
C GLU A 86 3.14 -15.85 7.92
N TYR A 87 2.33 -15.21 7.08
CA TYR A 87 2.63 -14.83 5.70
C TYR A 87 2.80 -13.33 5.50
N PHE A 88 2.05 -12.54 6.22
CA PHE A 88 1.83 -11.12 6.00
C PHE A 88 2.19 -10.27 7.19
N CYS A 89 2.45 -8.99 6.92
CA CYS A 89 2.56 -7.99 7.96
C CYS A 89 2.25 -6.58 7.42
N GLY A 90 1.79 -5.68 8.30
CA GLY A 90 1.56 -4.29 7.94
C GLY A 90 0.77 -3.51 8.98
N THR A 91 0.62 -2.21 8.71
CA THR A 91 -0.14 -1.24 9.52
C THR A 91 -1.13 -0.57 8.58
N PRO A 92 -2.43 -0.89 8.65
CA PRO A 92 -3.47 -0.16 7.91
C PRO A 92 -3.56 1.28 8.41
N ASP A 93 -3.96 2.23 7.54
CA ASP A 93 -4.03 3.65 7.93
C ASP A 93 -5.17 3.91 8.92
N VAL A 94 -6.38 3.40 8.66
CA VAL A 94 -7.56 3.55 9.53
C VAL A 94 -8.34 2.24 9.58
N ILE A 95 -8.78 1.86 10.78
CA ILE A 95 -9.63 0.68 11.01
C ILE A 95 -10.97 1.16 11.58
N LEU A 96 -12.03 1.00 10.80
CA LEU A 96 -13.40 1.23 11.25
C LEU A 96 -14.04 -0.08 11.73
N GLU A 97 -15.20 0.01 12.35
CA GLU A 97 -15.93 -1.17 12.84
C GLU A 97 -16.22 -2.17 11.71
N ASP A 98 -16.60 -1.66 10.53
CA ASP A 98 -17.06 -2.46 9.38
C ASP A 98 -16.02 -2.65 8.27
N LYS A 99 -14.93 -1.86 8.25
CA LYS A 99 -13.98 -1.85 7.12
C LYS A 99 -12.62 -1.24 7.45
N ILE A 100 -11.69 -1.45 6.52
CA ILE A 100 -10.37 -0.80 6.46
C ILE A 100 -10.43 0.39 5.52
N ILE A 101 -9.76 1.47 5.86
CA ILE A 101 -9.53 2.62 4.97
C ILE A 101 -8.03 2.75 4.74
N ASP A 102 -7.64 2.92 3.48
CA ASP A 102 -6.28 3.23 3.07
C ASP A 102 -6.29 4.56 2.31
N ILE A 103 -5.56 5.54 2.85
CA ILE A 103 -5.54 6.91 2.34
C ILE A 103 -4.37 7.08 1.36
N LYS A 104 -4.65 7.68 0.22
CA LYS A 104 -3.63 8.04 -0.77
C LYS A 104 -3.74 9.52 -1.13
N SER A 105 -2.71 10.30 -0.79
CA SER A 105 -2.64 11.70 -1.16
C SER A 105 -2.04 11.84 -2.56
N SER A 106 -2.84 12.37 -3.49
CA SER A 106 -2.35 12.67 -4.84
C SER A 106 -1.37 13.84 -4.80
N TRP A 107 -0.36 13.80 -5.68
CA TRP A 107 0.62 14.88 -5.78
C TRP A 107 -0.02 16.21 -6.17
N ASP A 108 -0.89 16.17 -7.19
CA ASP A 108 -1.61 17.30 -7.76
C ASP A 108 -2.96 16.86 -8.34
N CYS A 109 -3.70 17.80 -8.90
CA CYS A 109 -5.00 17.52 -9.52
C CYS A 109 -4.88 16.65 -10.79
N PHE A 110 -3.73 16.62 -11.46
CA PHE A 110 -3.51 15.80 -12.66
C PHE A 110 -3.22 14.34 -12.32
N SER A 111 -2.63 14.08 -11.17
CA SER A 111 -2.41 12.74 -10.63
C SER A 111 -3.61 12.21 -9.82
N PHE A 112 -4.60 13.08 -9.52
CA PHE A 112 -5.82 12.70 -8.82
C PHE A 112 -6.76 11.90 -9.75
N PRO A 113 -7.24 10.69 -9.32
CA PRO A 113 -7.99 9.79 -10.20
C PRO A 113 -9.47 10.18 -10.36
N LEU A 114 -9.76 11.44 -10.68
CA LEU A 114 -11.11 12.01 -10.73
C LEU A 114 -12.06 11.20 -11.62
N PHE A 115 -11.57 10.76 -12.78
CA PHE A 115 -12.37 10.09 -13.82
C PHE A 115 -12.26 8.56 -13.81
N TYR A 116 -11.52 7.99 -12.86
CA TYR A 116 -11.39 6.53 -12.77
C TYR A 116 -12.66 5.91 -12.19
N ASN A 117 -13.11 4.80 -12.80
CA ASN A 117 -14.24 4.00 -12.32
C ASN A 117 -13.81 2.73 -11.57
N GLY A 118 -12.53 2.42 -11.54
CA GLY A 118 -11.93 1.30 -10.82
C GLY A 118 -10.59 1.70 -10.22
N ILE A 119 -10.00 0.82 -9.42
CA ILE A 119 -8.74 1.07 -8.72
C ILE A 119 -7.64 1.40 -9.72
N PRO A 120 -7.01 2.60 -9.61
CA PRO A 120 -6.00 3.05 -10.57
C PRO A 120 -4.72 2.20 -10.59
N ASN A 121 -4.37 1.62 -9.44
CA ASN A 121 -3.16 0.80 -9.27
C ASN A 121 -3.50 -0.50 -8.54
N LYS A 122 -3.25 -1.63 -9.19
CA LYS A 122 -3.49 -2.96 -8.62
C LYS A 122 -2.66 -3.26 -7.37
N ASP A 123 -1.52 -2.61 -7.16
CA ASP A 123 -0.72 -2.80 -5.95
C ASP A 123 -1.52 -2.42 -4.70
N TYR A 124 -2.36 -1.38 -4.78
CA TYR A 124 -3.24 -0.98 -3.68
C TYR A 124 -4.37 -1.98 -3.43
N TYR A 125 -4.87 -2.63 -4.49
CA TYR A 125 -5.82 -3.72 -4.33
C TYR A 125 -5.22 -4.86 -3.51
N TYR A 126 -4.02 -5.32 -3.84
CA TYR A 126 -3.34 -6.38 -3.09
C TYR A 126 -2.95 -5.95 -1.68
N GLN A 127 -2.58 -4.69 -1.49
CA GLN A 127 -2.33 -4.11 -0.18
C GLN A 127 -3.57 -4.22 0.72
N LEU A 128 -4.72 -3.80 0.21
CA LEU A 128 -5.98 -3.82 0.95
C LEU A 128 -6.50 -5.23 1.21
N GLN A 129 -6.35 -6.16 0.26
CA GLN A 129 -6.63 -7.57 0.50
C GLN A 129 -5.81 -8.12 1.68
N THR A 130 -4.51 -7.79 1.71
CA THR A 130 -3.63 -8.19 2.82
C THR A 130 -4.04 -7.57 4.14
N TYR A 131 -4.44 -6.30 4.16
CA TYR A 131 -4.92 -5.64 5.39
C TYR A 131 -6.25 -6.23 5.87
N MET A 132 -7.21 -6.49 4.98
CA MET A 132 -8.47 -7.14 5.34
C MET A 132 -8.22 -8.51 5.97
N HIS A 133 -7.32 -9.31 5.40
CA HIS A 133 -6.94 -10.61 5.95
C HIS A 133 -6.37 -10.48 7.37
N LEU A 134 -5.41 -9.59 7.56
CA LEU A 134 -4.74 -9.39 8.85
C LEU A 134 -5.68 -8.87 9.96
N THR A 135 -6.67 -8.08 9.59
CA THR A 135 -7.62 -7.45 10.53
C THR A 135 -8.96 -8.16 10.61
N GLN A 136 -9.14 -9.25 9.82
CA GLN A 136 -10.39 -10.01 9.75
C GLN A 136 -11.60 -9.12 9.36
N LYS A 137 -11.38 -8.21 8.40
CA LYS A 137 -12.42 -7.37 7.82
C LYS A 137 -12.75 -7.84 6.42
N ASP A 138 -14.04 -7.78 6.05
CA ASP A 138 -14.52 -8.22 4.74
C ASP A 138 -14.60 -7.10 3.72
N LYS A 139 -14.38 -5.85 4.15
CA LYS A 139 -14.50 -4.65 3.32
C LYS A 139 -13.33 -3.71 3.53
N ALA A 140 -12.96 -3.03 2.46
CA ALA A 140 -12.01 -1.94 2.50
C ALA A 140 -12.40 -0.81 1.55
N GLN A 141 -11.85 0.37 1.79
CA GLN A 141 -11.93 1.50 0.86
C GLN A 141 -10.54 2.04 0.60
N LEU A 142 -10.20 2.16 -0.68
CA LEU A 142 -9.09 2.99 -1.12
C LEU A 142 -9.61 4.42 -1.32
N VAL A 143 -9.05 5.37 -0.59
CA VAL A 143 -9.52 6.75 -0.59
C VAL A 143 -8.41 7.69 -1.04
N TYR A 144 -8.54 8.20 -2.24
CA TYR A 144 -7.68 9.27 -2.71
C TYR A 144 -8.15 10.62 -2.19
N VAL A 145 -7.21 11.39 -1.67
CA VAL A 145 -7.47 12.75 -1.18
C VAL A 145 -6.52 13.72 -1.89
N LEU A 146 -7.08 14.80 -2.43
CA LEU A 146 -6.30 15.88 -3.04
C LEU A 146 -6.02 16.95 -1.96
N MET A 147 -4.86 16.81 -1.31
CA MET A 147 -4.33 17.76 -0.33
C MET A 147 -3.38 18.74 -1.01
N ASN A 148 -3.26 19.95 -0.45
CA ASN A 148 -2.21 20.89 -0.85
C ASN A 148 -0.84 20.23 -0.72
N THR A 149 0.08 20.58 -1.62
CA THR A 149 1.45 20.09 -1.51
C THR A 149 2.26 21.09 -0.67
N PRO A 150 2.98 20.62 0.38
CA PRO A 150 3.82 21.49 1.19
C PRO A 150 4.81 22.30 0.35
N GLU A 151 4.99 23.58 0.68
CA GLU A 151 5.80 24.53 -0.11
C GLU A 151 7.25 24.07 -0.28
N GLU A 152 7.81 23.43 0.76
CA GLU A 152 9.19 22.92 0.71
C GLU A 152 9.39 21.76 -0.29
N LEU A 153 8.32 21.16 -0.78
CA LEU A 153 8.35 20.09 -1.78
C LEU A 153 8.09 20.61 -3.20
N THR A 154 7.64 21.86 -3.33
CA THR A 154 7.37 22.52 -4.61
C THR A 154 8.42 23.60 -4.86
N PHE A 155 9.14 23.51 -6.00
CA PHE A 155 10.10 24.54 -6.42
C PHE A 155 9.43 25.67 -7.23
N GLU A 156 8.18 25.49 -7.57
CA GLU A 156 7.34 26.37 -8.40
C GLU A 156 5.94 26.39 -7.77
N GLU A 157 4.95 26.95 -8.37
CA GLU A 157 3.63 27.21 -7.85
C GLU A 157 3.03 26.13 -6.93
N SER A 158 2.77 26.47 -5.67
CA SER A 158 1.94 25.67 -4.78
C SER A 158 0.49 25.76 -5.25
N HIS A 159 -0.16 24.62 -5.51
CA HIS A 159 -1.58 24.61 -5.81
C HIS A 159 -2.40 24.53 -4.52
N ASP A 160 -3.22 25.53 -4.28
CA ASP A 160 -4.16 25.55 -3.18
C ASP A 160 -5.53 24.98 -3.65
N TYR A 161 -5.93 23.89 -3.02
CA TYR A 161 -7.21 23.22 -3.27
C TYR A 161 -8.26 23.50 -2.20
N SER A 162 -7.99 24.40 -1.25
CA SER A 162 -8.83 24.61 -0.06
C SER A 162 -10.27 25.02 -0.42
N GLU A 163 -10.43 25.86 -1.45
CA GLU A 163 -11.72 26.33 -1.96
C GLU A 163 -12.42 25.34 -2.91
N ILE A 164 -11.75 24.25 -3.27
CA ILE A 164 -12.33 23.26 -4.18
C ILE A 164 -13.28 22.34 -3.39
N ASN A 165 -14.51 22.18 -3.92
CA ASN A 165 -15.51 21.32 -3.31
C ASN A 165 -15.00 19.88 -3.11
N SER A 166 -15.28 19.29 -1.95
CA SER A 166 -14.82 17.97 -1.53
C SER A 166 -15.11 16.85 -2.54
N LYS A 167 -16.22 16.93 -3.28
CA LYS A 167 -16.57 15.98 -4.34
C LYS A 167 -15.52 15.87 -5.46
N TYR A 168 -14.68 16.91 -5.63
CA TYR A 168 -13.56 16.93 -6.60
C TYR A 168 -12.20 16.68 -5.95
N ARG A 169 -12.18 16.50 -4.62
CA ARG A 169 -10.97 16.29 -3.83
C ARG A 169 -10.91 14.92 -3.16
N ILE A 170 -12.03 14.20 -3.11
CA ILE A 170 -12.10 12.86 -2.52
C ILE A 170 -12.66 11.89 -3.54
N LYS A 171 -11.91 10.82 -3.80
CA LYS A 171 -12.34 9.70 -4.65
C LYS A 171 -12.19 8.39 -3.90
N THR A 172 -13.27 7.61 -3.84
CA THR A 172 -13.35 6.37 -3.07
C THR A 172 -13.55 5.18 -4.00
N PHE A 173 -12.87 4.08 -3.71
CA PHE A 173 -13.05 2.79 -4.38
C PHE A 173 -13.34 1.73 -3.31
N ASP A 174 -14.50 1.11 -3.37
CA ASP A 174 -14.90 0.03 -2.49
C ASP A 174 -14.28 -1.28 -2.95
N ILE A 175 -13.85 -2.10 -2.00
CA ILE A 175 -13.15 -3.36 -2.23
C ILE A 175 -13.72 -4.38 -1.25
N ASP A 176 -14.18 -5.49 -1.77
CA ASP A 176 -14.58 -6.64 -0.99
C ASP A 176 -13.40 -7.62 -0.83
N TYR A 177 -13.40 -8.39 0.25
CA TYR A 177 -12.41 -9.42 0.52
C TYR A 177 -12.47 -10.54 -0.51
N ASP A 178 -11.33 -10.96 -1.00
CA ASP A 178 -11.15 -11.99 -2.01
C ASP A 178 -10.21 -13.08 -1.47
N GLU A 179 -10.82 -14.20 -1.04
CA GLU A 179 -10.11 -15.33 -0.47
C GLU A 179 -9.15 -15.99 -1.49
N GLU A 180 -9.50 -15.99 -2.78
CA GLU A 180 -8.63 -16.57 -3.82
C GLU A 180 -7.36 -15.78 -3.98
N VAL A 181 -7.43 -14.45 -3.89
CA VAL A 181 -6.26 -13.57 -3.94
C VAL A 181 -5.35 -13.79 -2.73
N ILE A 182 -5.91 -13.96 -1.54
CA ILE A 182 -5.13 -14.25 -0.34
C ILE A 182 -4.45 -15.61 -0.44
N TYR A 183 -5.15 -16.63 -0.92
CA TYR A 183 -4.57 -17.94 -1.17
C TYR A 183 -3.40 -17.87 -2.17
N GLU A 184 -3.57 -17.13 -3.27
CA GLU A 184 -2.49 -16.92 -4.25
C GLU A 184 -1.30 -16.19 -3.62
N LEU A 185 -1.52 -15.14 -2.82
CA LEU A 185 -0.47 -14.43 -2.09
C LEU A 185 0.29 -15.31 -1.10
N GLN A 186 -0.40 -16.17 -0.35
CA GLN A 186 0.23 -17.12 0.57
C GLN A 186 1.15 -18.09 -0.19
N HIS A 187 0.68 -18.63 -1.29
CA HIS A 187 1.51 -19.48 -2.16
C HIS A 187 2.74 -18.73 -2.68
N LYS A 188 2.58 -17.47 -3.11
CA LYS A 188 3.70 -16.64 -3.53
C LYS A 188 4.71 -16.37 -2.41
N VAL A 189 4.26 -16.26 -1.17
CA VAL A 189 5.17 -16.15 -0.02
C VAL A 189 5.94 -17.45 0.21
N ILE A 190 5.32 -18.62 0.04
CA ILE A 190 6.00 -19.93 0.17
C ILE A 190 7.06 -20.06 -0.93
N GLU A 191 6.71 -19.84 -2.20
CA GLU A 191 7.65 -19.84 -3.33
C GLU A 191 8.82 -18.84 -3.12
N SER A 192 8.52 -17.68 -2.53
CA SER A 192 9.52 -16.66 -2.20
C SER A 192 10.52 -17.14 -1.15
N ARG A 193 10.06 -17.90 -0.14
CA ARG A 193 10.95 -18.51 0.88
C ARG A 193 11.87 -19.53 0.27
N GLU A 194 11.37 -20.38 -0.62
CA GLU A 194 12.19 -21.35 -1.34
C GLU A 194 13.28 -20.67 -2.20
N TYR A 195 12.91 -19.57 -2.88
CA TYR A 195 13.88 -18.77 -3.64
C TYR A 195 14.93 -18.14 -2.73
N ILE A 196 14.51 -17.53 -1.60
CA ILE A 196 15.43 -16.94 -0.62
C ILE A 196 16.42 -17.99 -0.09
N ASP A 197 15.94 -19.19 0.25
CA ASP A 197 16.77 -20.27 0.74
C ASP A 197 17.77 -20.72 -0.33
N GLY A 198 17.34 -20.77 -1.58
CA GLY A 198 18.20 -21.11 -2.72
C GLY A 198 19.35 -20.12 -2.92
N ILE A 199 19.04 -18.82 -2.99
CA ILE A 199 20.07 -17.78 -3.19
C ILE A 199 20.98 -17.64 -1.96
N SER A 200 20.45 -17.86 -0.75
CA SER A 200 21.25 -17.74 0.48
C SER A 200 22.25 -18.87 0.66
N LYS A 201 21.98 -20.06 0.13
CA LYS A 201 22.91 -21.19 0.12
C LYS A 201 24.03 -21.03 -0.92
N ALA A 202 23.82 -20.17 -1.93
CA ALA A 202 24.78 -19.91 -2.99
C ALA A 202 25.76 -18.77 -2.66
N LEU A 203 25.53 -18.04 -1.55
CA LEU A 203 26.43 -17.02 -1.02
C LEU A 203 27.52 -17.61 -0.12
#